data_53670903c6fe24ca6e2febd81df7c513
#
_entry.id   53670903c6fe24ca6e2febd81df7c513
#
_cell.length_a   1.000
_cell.length_b   1.000
_cell.length_c   1.000
_cell.angle_alpha   90.00
_cell.angle_beta   90.00
_cell.angle_gamma   90.00
#
_symmetry.space_group_name_H-M   'P 1'
#
loop_
_entity.id
_entity.type
_entity.pdbx_description
1 polymer ?
#
loop_
_entity_poly.entity_id
_entity_poly.type
_entity_poly.pdbx_seq_one_letter_code
_entity_poly.pdbx_strand_id
1 'polypeptide(L)'
;MNSNGQLNQNKTKIQSKKDYSNIKNISCKYIMDIIFKNLSWKKSLLIMKYNKDLQNKLDITKKDYMEYSDIVLELIPIKNKFKKFINIPEGEDESNFHIYFNDDKNEIKRTNIFSNDNVKKIKIIIKNPVTSFRGLFEDIDCIESICFKMFYRTNITNMSRMFFRCTGLKEVNLYRFVTDNVTDMSCMFTGCKFLKRISNAKFNTQNVKDMSFMFCGCSSLKYIDLNFDINDNINVVDMFQGCYKLQK
;
A
#
# COMPACT_ATOMS: atom_id res chain seq x y z
N MET A 1 -23.18 -51.65 1.28
CA MET A 1 -23.39 -50.19 1.32
C MET A 1 -22.08 -49.52 1.75
N ASN A 2 -21.57 -48.54 1.07
CA ASN A 2 -20.33 -47.74 1.22
C ASN A 2 -19.18 -48.16 0.30
N SER A 3 -19.27 -47.76 -0.97
CA SER A 3 -18.11 -47.71 -1.87
C SER A 3 -18.06 -46.46 -2.78
N ASN A 4 -18.97 -45.48 -2.58
CA ASN A 4 -19.07 -44.30 -3.49
C ASN A 4 -18.44 -43.02 -2.93
N GLY A 5 -17.91 -42.99 -1.70
CA GLY A 5 -17.33 -41.78 -1.10
C GLY A 5 -15.85 -41.52 -1.38
N GLN A 6 -15.07 -42.52 -1.74
CA GLN A 6 -13.61 -42.39 -1.94
C GLN A 6 -13.22 -42.06 -3.40
N LEU A 7 -14.09 -42.29 -4.38
CA LEU A 7 -13.78 -41.97 -5.79
C LEU A 7 -13.86 -40.48 -6.13
N ASN A 8 -14.63 -39.67 -5.39
CA ASN A 8 -14.75 -38.24 -5.69
C ASN A 8 -13.63 -37.37 -5.12
N GLN A 9 -12.96 -37.78 -4.03
CA GLN A 9 -11.83 -37.03 -3.50
C GLN A 9 -10.54 -37.21 -4.33
N ASN A 10 -10.40 -38.35 -5.01
CA ASN A 10 -9.25 -38.57 -5.89
C ASN A 10 -9.37 -37.86 -7.25
N LYS A 11 -10.60 -37.64 -7.77
CA LYS A 11 -10.81 -36.90 -9.01
C LYS A 11 -10.46 -35.42 -8.88
N THR A 12 -10.78 -34.80 -7.75
CA THR A 12 -10.44 -33.37 -7.49
C THR A 12 -8.93 -33.13 -7.29
N LYS A 13 -8.21 -34.10 -6.71
CA LYS A 13 -6.74 -34.03 -6.56
C LYS A 13 -5.98 -34.27 -7.88
N ILE A 14 -6.53 -35.07 -8.79
CA ILE A 14 -5.90 -35.34 -10.09
C ILE A 14 -6.11 -34.18 -11.06
N GLN A 15 -7.26 -33.49 -11.00
CA GLN A 15 -7.53 -32.32 -11.82
C GLN A 15 -6.63 -31.13 -11.46
N SER A 16 -6.36 -30.90 -10.16
CA SER A 16 -5.45 -29.84 -9.72
C SER A 16 -3.98 -30.06 -10.16
N LYS A 17 -3.53 -31.30 -10.32
CA LYS A 17 -2.19 -31.61 -10.84
C LYS A 17 -2.06 -31.47 -12.36
N LYS A 18 -3.13 -31.64 -13.12
CA LYS A 18 -3.11 -31.51 -14.59
C LYS A 18 -2.99 -30.06 -15.06
N ASP A 19 -3.60 -29.11 -14.33
CA ASP A 19 -3.61 -27.70 -14.74
C ASP A 19 -2.23 -27.01 -14.60
N TYR A 20 -1.36 -27.52 -13.71
CA TYR A 20 -0.01 -26.95 -13.53
C TYR A 20 1.04 -27.49 -14.52
N SER A 21 0.81 -28.66 -15.15
CA SER A 21 1.75 -29.25 -16.11
C SER A 21 1.77 -28.50 -17.44
N ASN A 22 0.68 -27.87 -17.83
CA ASN A 22 0.56 -27.15 -19.10
C ASN A 22 1.28 -25.78 -19.08
N ILE A 23 1.47 -25.19 -17.91
CA ILE A 23 2.17 -23.91 -17.77
C ILE A 23 3.70 -24.06 -17.99
N LYS A 24 4.25 -25.25 -17.72
CA LYS A 24 5.69 -25.53 -17.95
C LYS A 24 6.14 -25.39 -19.40
N ASN A 25 5.21 -25.49 -20.36
CA ASN A 25 5.51 -25.47 -21.79
C ASN A 25 5.38 -24.08 -22.42
N ILE A 26 4.97 -23.06 -21.67
CA ILE A 26 4.86 -21.69 -22.18
C ILE A 26 6.23 -21.03 -22.07
N SER A 27 6.85 -20.75 -23.22
CA SER A 27 8.19 -20.17 -23.32
C SER A 27 8.18 -18.65 -23.53
N CYS A 28 7.01 -18.04 -23.75
CA CYS A 28 6.89 -16.62 -24.06
C CYS A 28 6.64 -15.79 -22.79
N LYS A 29 7.58 -14.92 -22.40
CA LYS A 29 7.48 -14.01 -21.26
C LYS A 29 6.19 -13.17 -21.30
N TYR A 30 5.82 -12.67 -22.48
CA TYR A 30 4.62 -11.87 -22.69
C TYR A 30 3.32 -12.61 -22.36
N ILE A 31 3.21 -13.88 -22.77
CA ILE A 31 2.01 -14.71 -22.47
C ILE A 31 1.94 -14.99 -20.98
N MET A 32 3.10 -15.22 -20.35
CA MET A 32 3.15 -15.45 -18.91
C MET A 32 2.78 -14.20 -18.11
N ASP A 33 3.21 -13.02 -18.53
CA ASP A 33 2.79 -11.75 -17.91
C ASP A 33 1.27 -11.57 -17.97
N ILE A 34 0.64 -11.92 -19.10
CA ILE A 34 -0.82 -11.88 -19.23
C ILE A 34 -1.49 -12.89 -18.28
N ILE A 35 -0.97 -14.12 -18.20
CA ILE A 35 -1.50 -15.15 -17.30
C ILE A 35 -1.38 -14.71 -15.84
N PHE A 36 -0.22 -14.18 -15.45
CA PHE A 36 0.03 -13.73 -14.08
C PHE A 36 -0.80 -12.50 -13.70
N LYS A 37 -1.04 -11.57 -14.62
CA LYS A 37 -1.94 -10.42 -14.40
C LYS A 37 -3.39 -10.84 -14.14
N ASN A 38 -3.81 -11.99 -14.70
CA ASN A 38 -5.18 -12.52 -14.54
C ASN A 38 -5.30 -13.54 -13.40
N LEU A 39 -4.20 -13.98 -12.81
CA LEU A 39 -4.23 -14.88 -11.65
C LEU A 39 -4.29 -14.06 -10.35
N SER A 40 -5.07 -14.53 -9.37
CA SER A 40 -4.93 -13.97 -8.03
C SER A 40 -3.49 -14.14 -7.53
N TRP A 41 -2.96 -13.15 -6.83
CA TRP A 41 -1.58 -13.14 -6.32
C TRP A 41 -1.21 -14.42 -5.53
N LYS A 42 -2.16 -15.01 -4.77
CA LYS A 42 -1.96 -16.29 -4.08
C LYS A 42 -1.69 -17.44 -5.04
N LYS A 43 -2.38 -17.48 -6.17
CA LYS A 43 -2.16 -18.50 -7.20
C LYS A 43 -0.83 -18.30 -7.92
N SER A 44 -0.48 -17.06 -8.22
CA SER A 44 0.81 -16.72 -8.82
C SER A 44 1.98 -17.08 -7.89
N LEU A 45 1.89 -16.73 -6.59
CA LEU A 45 2.86 -17.13 -5.56
C LEU A 45 3.01 -18.65 -5.44
N LEU A 46 1.90 -19.40 -5.48
CA LEU A 46 1.92 -20.86 -5.37
C LEU A 46 2.65 -21.50 -6.58
N ILE A 47 2.34 -21.02 -7.79
CA ILE A 47 2.95 -21.51 -9.02
C ILE A 47 4.47 -21.30 -8.98
N MET A 48 4.91 -20.14 -8.51
CA MET A 48 6.33 -19.79 -8.53
C MET A 48 7.12 -20.37 -7.34
N LYS A 49 6.55 -20.37 -6.13
CA LYS A 49 7.21 -20.91 -4.93
C LYS A 49 7.69 -22.36 -5.12
N TYR A 50 6.99 -23.12 -5.95
CA TYR A 50 7.24 -24.54 -6.14
C TYR A 50 7.85 -24.89 -7.51
N ASN A 51 8.17 -23.90 -8.36
CA ASN A 51 8.70 -24.16 -9.71
C ASN A 51 9.91 -23.29 -10.05
N LYS A 52 11.09 -23.75 -9.64
CA LYS A 52 12.38 -23.10 -9.96
C LYS A 52 12.64 -22.99 -11.46
N ASP A 53 12.23 -23.97 -12.24
CA ASP A 53 12.41 -23.95 -13.70
C ASP A 53 11.58 -22.85 -14.34
N LEU A 54 10.39 -22.59 -13.81
CA LEU A 54 9.54 -21.50 -14.25
C LEU A 54 10.12 -20.14 -13.84
N GLN A 55 10.64 -20.02 -12.62
CA GLN A 55 11.35 -18.81 -12.16
C GLN A 55 12.52 -18.47 -13.08
N ASN A 56 13.34 -19.48 -13.43
CA ASN A 56 14.50 -19.29 -14.30
C ASN A 56 14.10 -18.97 -15.75
N LYS A 57 13.08 -19.65 -16.31
CA LYS A 57 12.62 -19.42 -17.70
C LYS A 57 12.01 -18.03 -17.89
N LEU A 58 11.40 -17.48 -16.84
CA LEU A 58 10.71 -16.20 -16.90
C LEU A 58 11.59 -15.04 -16.43
N ASP A 59 12.83 -15.36 -15.99
CA ASP A 59 13.74 -14.39 -15.38
C ASP A 59 13.05 -13.58 -14.25
N ILE A 60 12.13 -14.25 -13.54
CA ILE A 60 11.33 -13.62 -12.49
C ILE A 60 12.11 -13.70 -11.19
N THR A 61 12.46 -12.55 -10.69
CA THR A 61 13.17 -12.37 -9.42
C THR A 61 12.20 -12.17 -8.26
N LYS A 62 12.71 -12.23 -7.04
CA LYS A 62 11.94 -11.84 -5.85
C LYS A 62 11.40 -10.41 -5.97
N LYS A 63 12.08 -9.52 -6.70
CA LYS A 63 11.68 -8.13 -6.92
C LYS A 63 10.40 -8.04 -7.75
N ASP A 64 10.28 -8.84 -8.81
CA ASP A 64 9.09 -8.88 -9.66
C ASP A 64 7.83 -9.31 -8.88
N TYR A 65 8.04 -10.15 -7.84
CA TYR A 65 6.97 -10.53 -6.92
C TYR A 65 6.47 -9.41 -6.04
N MET A 66 7.40 -8.56 -5.64
CA MET A 66 7.09 -7.45 -4.75
C MET A 66 6.17 -6.44 -5.45
N GLU A 67 6.28 -6.32 -6.78
CA GLU A 67 5.43 -5.42 -7.59
C GLU A 67 3.95 -5.84 -7.62
N TYR A 68 3.67 -7.12 -7.43
CA TYR A 68 2.28 -7.64 -7.42
C TYR A 68 1.74 -7.86 -6.00
N SER A 69 2.52 -7.55 -4.97
CA SER A 69 2.07 -7.74 -3.60
C SER A 69 0.97 -6.74 -3.22
N ASP A 70 0.06 -7.19 -2.35
CA ASP A 70 -0.91 -6.29 -1.74
C ASP A 70 -0.20 -5.27 -0.84
N ILE A 71 -0.69 -4.04 -0.80
CA ILE A 71 -0.31 -3.07 0.22
C ILE A 71 -1.30 -3.22 1.37
N VAL A 72 -0.78 -3.36 2.59
CA VAL A 72 -1.61 -3.53 3.79
C VAL A 72 -1.34 -2.40 4.77
N LEU A 73 -2.40 -1.68 5.12
CA LEU A 73 -2.37 -0.60 6.10
C LEU A 73 -3.24 -0.97 7.30
N GLU A 74 -2.87 -0.45 8.46
CA GLU A 74 -3.72 -0.39 9.65
C GLU A 74 -3.84 1.05 10.11
N LEU A 75 -5.08 1.49 10.36
CA LEU A 75 -5.40 2.81 10.86
C LEU A 75 -6.05 2.67 12.24
N ILE A 76 -5.70 3.58 13.14
CA ILE A 76 -6.38 3.73 14.42
C ILE A 76 -7.23 4.99 14.37
N PRO A 77 -8.56 4.88 14.42
CA PRO A 77 -9.44 6.02 14.42
C PRO A 77 -9.46 6.75 15.77
N ILE A 78 -9.73 8.04 15.73
CA ILE A 78 -9.98 8.83 16.94
C ILE A 78 -11.36 8.49 17.47
N LYS A 79 -11.43 8.15 18.76
CA LYS A 79 -12.70 7.82 19.43
C LYS A 79 -13.75 8.91 19.25
N ASN A 80 -14.98 8.51 18.93
CA ASN A 80 -16.13 9.37 18.74
C ASN A 80 -16.02 10.39 17.58
N LYS A 81 -15.15 10.12 16.60
CA LYS A 81 -15.13 10.84 15.32
C LYS A 81 -15.71 9.97 14.20
N PHE A 82 -16.89 10.35 13.72
CA PHE A 82 -17.67 9.60 12.75
C PHE A 82 -17.62 10.31 11.40
N LYS A 83 -16.61 10.01 10.60
CA LYS A 83 -16.31 10.71 9.34
C LYS A 83 -15.69 9.76 8.32
N LYS A 84 -15.44 10.31 7.14
CA LYS A 84 -14.64 9.67 6.11
C LYS A 84 -13.21 9.45 6.62
N PHE A 85 -12.65 8.25 6.38
CA PHE A 85 -11.32 7.86 6.86
C PHE A 85 -10.31 7.54 5.75
N ILE A 86 -10.75 7.51 4.50
CA ILE A 86 -9.91 7.31 3.32
C ILE A 86 -10.57 7.92 2.08
N ASN A 87 -9.78 8.44 1.17
CA ASN A 87 -10.21 8.80 -0.18
C ASN A 87 -9.74 7.72 -1.17
N ILE A 88 -10.45 7.58 -2.27
CA ILE A 88 -9.95 6.83 -3.40
C ILE A 88 -9.31 7.85 -4.35
N PRO A 89 -8.01 7.70 -4.67
CA PRO A 89 -7.35 8.65 -5.56
C PRO A 89 -8.01 8.70 -6.93
N GLU A 90 -8.02 9.89 -7.54
CA GLU A 90 -8.59 10.09 -8.87
C GLU A 90 -7.93 9.15 -9.89
N GLY A 91 -8.74 8.49 -10.71
CA GLY A 91 -8.28 7.52 -11.70
C GLY A 91 -8.04 6.11 -11.16
N GLU A 92 -8.14 5.88 -9.84
CA GLU A 92 -8.02 4.54 -9.25
C GLU A 92 -9.40 3.90 -9.04
N ASP A 93 -9.48 2.58 -9.24
CA ASP A 93 -10.72 1.81 -9.05
C ASP A 93 -10.94 1.45 -7.58
N GLU A 94 -12.08 1.87 -7.02
CA GLU A 94 -12.49 1.58 -5.64
C GLU A 94 -12.49 0.07 -5.34
N SER A 95 -12.77 -0.78 -6.32
CA SER A 95 -12.76 -2.23 -6.15
C SER A 95 -11.40 -2.81 -5.74
N ASN A 96 -10.32 -2.05 -5.92
CA ASN A 96 -8.98 -2.42 -5.45
C ASN A 96 -8.73 -2.12 -3.97
N PHE A 97 -9.67 -1.48 -3.27
CA PHE A 97 -9.54 -1.10 -1.86
C PHE A 97 -10.46 -1.95 -0.99
N HIS A 98 -9.90 -2.93 -0.29
CA HIS A 98 -10.64 -3.83 0.59
C HIS A 98 -10.49 -3.39 2.04
N ILE A 99 -11.61 -3.08 2.70
CA ILE A 99 -11.65 -2.47 4.03
C ILE A 99 -12.27 -3.43 5.04
N TYR A 100 -11.67 -3.51 6.23
CA TYR A 100 -12.11 -4.37 7.33
C TYR A 100 -12.04 -3.62 8.65
N PHE A 101 -13.06 -3.77 9.51
CA PHE A 101 -13.08 -3.20 10.86
C PHE A 101 -12.77 -4.26 11.92
N ASN A 102 -11.95 -3.90 12.91
CA ASN A 102 -11.70 -4.70 14.13
C ASN A 102 -11.27 -6.15 13.88
N ASP A 103 -10.51 -6.42 12.83
CA ASP A 103 -10.11 -7.79 12.41
C ASP A 103 -11.27 -8.70 11.98
N ASP A 104 -12.48 -8.16 11.76
CA ASP A 104 -13.57 -8.90 11.16
C ASP A 104 -13.17 -9.40 9.76
N LYS A 105 -13.70 -10.55 9.37
CA LYS A 105 -13.52 -11.12 8.02
C LYS A 105 -14.48 -10.51 7.00
N ASN A 106 -15.53 -9.85 7.46
CA ASN A 106 -16.52 -9.20 6.61
C ASN A 106 -15.94 -7.89 6.05
N GLU A 107 -15.91 -7.78 4.75
CA GLU A 107 -15.46 -6.59 4.05
C GLU A 107 -16.48 -5.45 4.16
N ILE A 108 -15.99 -4.25 4.43
CA ILE A 108 -16.79 -3.03 4.52
C ILE A 108 -16.73 -2.28 3.18
N LYS A 109 -17.88 -2.07 2.54
CA LYS A 109 -17.99 -1.40 1.23
C LYS A 109 -18.28 0.10 1.35
N ARG A 110 -17.59 0.78 2.27
CA ARG A 110 -17.73 2.22 2.48
C ARG A 110 -16.46 2.81 3.09
N THR A 111 -16.32 4.12 2.95
CA THR A 111 -15.15 4.89 3.39
C THR A 111 -15.42 5.77 4.62
N ASN A 112 -16.62 5.64 5.23
CA ASN A 112 -17.03 6.42 6.41
C ASN A 112 -17.17 5.52 7.64
N ILE A 113 -16.88 6.10 8.83
CA ILE A 113 -17.23 5.56 10.14
C ILE A 113 -18.56 6.20 10.56
N PHE A 114 -19.49 5.40 11.06
CA PHE A 114 -20.76 5.87 11.63
C PHE A 114 -20.79 5.72 13.15
N SER A 115 -21.71 6.41 13.83
CA SER A 115 -21.80 6.43 15.30
C SER A 115 -22.11 5.08 15.93
N ASN A 116 -22.75 4.18 15.21
CA ASN A 116 -23.04 2.81 15.63
C ASN A 116 -21.92 1.81 15.35
N ASP A 117 -20.86 2.23 14.63
CA ASP A 117 -19.70 1.39 14.38
C ASP A 117 -18.75 1.42 15.58
N ASN A 118 -18.61 0.44 16.35
CA ASN A 118 -17.59 0.40 17.41
C ASN A 118 -16.19 0.10 16.84
N VAL A 119 -15.65 1.02 16.02
CA VAL A 119 -14.38 0.83 15.30
C VAL A 119 -13.20 1.19 16.19
N LYS A 120 -12.33 0.21 16.45
CA LYS A 120 -11.04 0.40 17.15
C LYS A 120 -9.85 0.37 16.20
N LYS A 121 -9.99 -0.35 15.09
CA LYS A 121 -8.96 -0.52 14.08
C LYS A 121 -9.59 -0.68 12.70
N ILE A 122 -8.96 -0.09 11.70
CA ILE A 122 -9.32 -0.25 10.29
C ILE A 122 -8.15 -0.90 9.58
N LYS A 123 -8.37 -2.02 8.91
CA LYS A 123 -7.41 -2.65 8.03
C LYS A 123 -7.81 -2.39 6.60
N ILE A 124 -6.87 -1.90 5.79
CA ILE A 124 -7.07 -1.66 4.36
C ILE A 124 -6.07 -2.50 3.60
N ILE A 125 -6.56 -3.22 2.59
CA ILE A 125 -5.74 -3.97 1.65
C ILE A 125 -5.93 -3.34 0.27
N ILE A 126 -4.84 -2.82 -0.30
CA ILE A 126 -4.86 -2.18 -1.63
C ILE A 126 -4.25 -3.15 -2.63
N LYS A 127 -5.04 -3.54 -3.61
CA LYS A 127 -4.65 -4.46 -4.69
C LYS A 127 -3.85 -3.74 -5.79
N ASN A 128 -3.12 -4.51 -6.60
CA ASN A 128 -2.64 -4.05 -7.89
C ASN A 128 -3.86 -3.99 -8.87
N PRO A 129 -4.03 -2.96 -9.74
CA PRO A 129 -2.97 -2.13 -10.32
C PRO A 129 -2.83 -0.70 -9.78
N VAL A 130 -3.31 -0.37 -8.57
CA VAL A 130 -3.18 1.00 -8.03
C VAL A 130 -1.75 1.53 -8.18
N THR A 131 -1.61 2.72 -8.76
CA THR A 131 -0.32 3.37 -9.07
C THR A 131 -0.15 4.75 -8.45
N SER A 132 -1.22 5.31 -7.88
CA SER A 132 -1.22 6.62 -7.25
C SER A 132 -1.81 6.58 -5.84
N PHE A 133 -1.15 7.29 -4.92
CA PHE A 133 -1.65 7.58 -3.58
C PHE A 133 -1.92 9.07 -3.39
N ARG A 134 -2.02 9.83 -4.50
CA ARG A 134 -2.36 11.24 -4.42
C ARG A 134 -3.63 11.47 -3.61
N GLY A 135 -3.54 12.25 -2.54
CA GLY A 135 -4.67 12.61 -1.70
C GLY A 135 -5.36 11.46 -0.94
N LEU A 136 -4.73 10.26 -0.83
CA LEU A 136 -5.35 9.06 -0.24
C LEU A 136 -5.98 9.32 1.14
N PHE A 137 -5.37 10.19 1.95
CA PHE A 137 -5.87 10.60 3.27
C PHE A 137 -6.05 12.11 3.37
N GLU A 138 -6.15 12.82 2.25
CA GLU A 138 -6.32 14.28 2.23
C GLU A 138 -7.55 14.71 3.03
N ASP A 139 -7.38 15.72 3.91
CA ASP A 139 -8.41 16.28 4.81
C ASP A 139 -9.04 15.26 5.79
N ILE A 140 -8.38 14.12 6.04
CA ILE A 140 -8.83 13.14 7.02
C ILE A 140 -8.38 13.57 8.42
N ASP A 141 -9.34 13.90 9.29
CA ASP A 141 -9.10 14.36 10.66
C ASP A 141 -9.51 13.34 11.74
N CYS A 142 -10.10 12.22 11.34
CA CYS A 142 -10.64 11.20 12.26
C CYS A 142 -9.67 10.04 12.53
N ILE A 143 -8.46 10.06 11.97
CA ILE A 143 -7.45 9.02 12.16
C ILE A 143 -6.32 9.56 13.04
N GLU A 144 -5.96 8.80 14.07
CA GLU A 144 -4.88 9.12 15.02
C GLU A 144 -3.53 8.60 14.57
N SER A 145 -3.49 7.37 14.04
CA SER A 145 -2.26 6.77 13.54
C SER A 145 -2.47 5.88 12.32
N ILE A 146 -1.44 5.81 11.48
CA ILE A 146 -1.40 4.98 10.27
C ILE A 146 -0.13 4.14 10.29
N CYS A 147 -0.26 2.84 10.06
CA CYS A 147 0.86 1.91 9.98
C CYS A 147 0.81 1.11 8.68
N PHE A 148 1.85 1.23 7.86
CA PHE A 148 2.06 0.36 6.71
C PHE A 148 2.65 -0.96 7.17
N LYS A 149 1.89 -2.05 7.07
CA LYS A 149 2.31 -3.41 7.46
C LYS A 149 3.04 -4.13 6.32
N MET A 150 2.57 -3.90 5.10
CA MET A 150 3.17 -4.45 3.88
C MET A 150 3.11 -3.39 2.78
N PHE A 151 4.27 -3.01 2.28
CA PHE A 151 4.39 -2.13 1.13
C PHE A 151 5.69 -2.43 0.40
N TYR A 152 5.63 -3.35 -0.56
CA TYR A 152 6.79 -3.78 -1.34
C TYR A 152 6.70 -3.37 -2.82
N ARG A 153 5.54 -2.86 -3.25
CA ARG A 153 5.33 -2.47 -4.64
C ARG A 153 6.14 -1.24 -5.00
N THR A 154 6.73 -1.27 -6.18
CA THR A 154 7.49 -0.15 -6.77
C THR A 154 6.70 0.62 -7.83
N ASN A 155 5.47 0.19 -8.15
CA ASN A 155 4.66 0.81 -9.20
C ASN A 155 3.94 2.12 -8.77
N ILE A 156 4.08 2.54 -7.53
CA ILE A 156 3.51 3.82 -7.07
C ILE A 156 4.42 4.96 -7.55
N THR A 157 3.85 5.90 -8.29
CA THR A 157 4.57 7.02 -8.89
C THR A 157 4.23 8.38 -8.29
N ASN A 158 3.04 8.51 -7.68
CA ASN A 158 2.57 9.77 -7.11
C ASN A 158 2.08 9.59 -5.67
N MET A 159 2.66 10.34 -4.74
CA MET A 159 2.30 10.40 -3.32
C MET A 159 1.99 11.83 -2.86
N SER A 160 1.80 12.75 -3.82
CA SER A 160 1.50 14.14 -3.48
C SER A 160 0.21 14.24 -2.67
N ARG A 161 0.20 15.14 -1.67
CA ARG A 161 -0.96 15.38 -0.79
C ARG A 161 -1.49 14.14 -0.04
N MET A 162 -0.73 13.03 0.00
CA MET A 162 -1.21 11.76 0.56
C MET A 162 -1.81 11.90 1.97
N PHE A 163 -1.22 12.74 2.82
CA PHE A 163 -1.68 13.05 4.17
C PHE A 163 -1.96 14.55 4.34
N PHE A 164 -2.25 15.26 3.26
CA PHE A 164 -2.48 16.70 3.29
C PHE A 164 -3.59 17.05 4.29
N ARG A 165 -3.30 17.96 5.23
CA ARG A 165 -4.24 18.44 6.27
C ARG A 165 -4.86 17.33 7.13
N CYS A 166 -4.16 16.22 7.33
CA CYS A 166 -4.55 15.20 8.31
C CYS A 166 -4.39 15.74 9.75
N THR A 167 -5.29 16.63 10.17
CA THR A 167 -5.17 17.32 11.45
C THR A 167 -5.37 16.42 12.68
N GLY A 168 -5.90 15.21 12.54
CA GLY A 168 -6.01 14.24 13.63
C GLY A 168 -4.77 13.35 13.79
N LEU A 169 -3.92 13.29 12.78
CA LEU A 169 -2.82 12.35 12.66
C LEU A 169 -1.67 12.72 13.63
N LYS A 170 -1.30 11.80 14.52
CA LYS A 170 -0.22 11.96 15.50
C LYS A 170 1.04 11.18 15.11
N GLU A 171 0.86 10.01 14.51
CA GLU A 171 1.96 9.11 14.14
C GLU A 171 1.70 8.43 12.80
N VAL A 172 2.79 8.29 12.02
CA VAL A 172 2.82 7.47 10.81
C VAL A 172 4.00 6.53 10.89
N ASN A 173 3.76 5.24 10.70
CA ASN A 173 4.81 4.23 10.57
C ASN A 173 4.93 3.78 9.12
N LEU A 174 6.08 4.11 8.51
CA LEU A 174 6.40 3.83 7.11
C LEU A 174 7.35 2.62 6.97
N TYR A 175 7.18 1.60 7.82
CA TYR A 175 8.00 0.39 7.75
C TYR A 175 7.87 -0.28 6.37
N ARG A 176 9.01 -0.47 5.72
CA ARG A 176 9.09 -1.02 4.36
C ARG A 176 8.34 -0.21 3.30
N PHE A 177 8.23 1.09 3.51
CA PHE A 177 7.61 2.00 2.55
C PHE A 177 8.56 2.23 1.38
N VAL A 178 8.19 1.74 0.20
CA VAL A 178 9.02 1.79 -1.01
C VAL A 178 8.64 2.99 -1.85
N THR A 179 9.64 3.78 -2.26
CA THR A 179 9.46 5.00 -3.04
C THR A 179 10.32 5.05 -4.31
N ASP A 180 10.83 3.89 -4.76
CA ASP A 180 11.82 3.80 -5.83
C ASP A 180 11.37 4.47 -7.14
N ASN A 181 10.09 4.46 -7.48
CA ASN A 181 9.56 5.07 -8.70
C ASN A 181 8.66 6.28 -8.44
N VAL A 182 8.65 6.79 -7.21
CA VAL A 182 7.88 8.00 -6.88
C VAL A 182 8.57 9.22 -7.48
N THR A 183 7.78 10.02 -8.19
CA THR A 183 8.24 11.27 -8.83
C THR A 183 7.72 12.52 -8.16
N ASP A 184 6.60 12.42 -7.41
CA ASP A 184 5.93 13.55 -6.77
C ASP A 184 5.55 13.20 -5.33
N MET A 185 6.15 13.94 -4.37
CA MET A 185 5.87 13.89 -2.93
C MET A 185 5.46 15.27 -2.40
N SER A 186 5.08 16.20 -3.29
CA SER A 186 4.71 17.55 -2.92
C SER A 186 3.54 17.57 -1.93
N CYS A 187 3.60 18.43 -0.95
CA CYS A 187 2.56 18.61 0.06
C CYS A 187 2.19 17.34 0.86
N MET A 188 3.00 16.26 0.84
CA MET A 188 2.60 14.95 1.35
C MET A 188 2.07 15.01 2.79
N PHE A 189 2.66 15.81 3.68
CA PHE A 189 2.27 15.99 5.07
C PHE A 189 1.86 17.43 5.41
N THR A 190 1.69 18.30 4.41
CA THR A 190 1.34 19.71 4.66
C THR A 190 0.14 19.83 5.59
N GLY A 191 0.26 20.64 6.62
CA GLY A 191 -0.81 20.94 7.59
C GLY A 191 -1.15 19.80 8.56
N CYS A 192 -0.31 18.77 8.68
CA CYS A 192 -0.42 17.74 9.71
C CYS A 192 0.00 18.31 11.08
N LYS A 193 -0.81 19.22 11.64
CA LYS A 193 -0.48 20.04 12.82
C LYS A 193 -0.12 19.24 14.07
N PHE A 194 -0.72 18.06 14.26
CA PHE A 194 -0.49 17.21 15.44
C PHE A 194 0.46 16.05 15.18
N LEU A 195 1.03 15.93 13.98
CA LEU A 195 1.99 14.89 13.65
C LEU A 195 3.26 15.11 14.47
N LYS A 196 3.56 14.16 15.35
CA LYS A 196 4.71 14.20 16.28
C LYS A 196 5.89 13.41 15.76
N ARG A 197 5.61 12.30 15.07
CA ARG A 197 6.62 11.33 14.64
C ARG A 197 6.24 10.65 13.33
N ILE A 198 7.24 10.53 12.47
CA ILE A 198 7.25 9.62 11.34
C ILE A 198 8.33 8.60 11.63
N SER A 199 7.99 7.33 11.73
CA SER A 199 8.94 6.26 12.05
C SER A 199 9.19 5.34 10.87
N ASN A 200 10.41 4.78 10.83
CA ASN A 200 10.84 3.80 9.83
C ASN A 200 10.77 4.29 8.37
N ALA A 201 10.80 5.60 8.16
CA ALA A 201 10.79 6.15 6.82
C ALA A 201 12.19 6.04 6.18
N LYS A 202 12.25 5.35 5.05
CA LYS A 202 13.44 5.29 4.19
C LYS A 202 12.97 5.64 2.78
N PHE A 203 13.00 6.93 2.46
CA PHE A 203 12.61 7.37 1.13
C PHE A 203 13.79 7.26 0.17
N ASN A 204 13.61 6.53 -0.92
CA ASN A 204 14.46 6.66 -2.09
C ASN A 204 13.98 7.86 -2.89
N THR A 205 14.80 8.90 -2.99
CA THR A 205 14.45 10.17 -3.65
C THR A 205 15.07 10.31 -5.04
N GLN A 206 15.75 9.29 -5.57
CA GLN A 206 16.46 9.34 -6.84
C GLN A 206 15.58 9.76 -8.04
N ASN A 207 14.30 9.35 -8.04
CA ASN A 207 13.35 9.67 -9.10
C ASN A 207 12.39 10.83 -8.73
N VAL A 208 12.48 11.36 -7.50
CA VAL A 208 11.60 12.43 -7.04
C VAL A 208 11.99 13.75 -7.69
N LYS A 209 10.99 14.47 -8.20
CA LYS A 209 11.15 15.79 -8.82
C LYS A 209 10.60 16.90 -7.95
N ASP A 210 9.57 16.60 -7.14
CA ASP A 210 8.91 17.60 -6.32
C ASP A 210 8.66 17.08 -4.89
N MET A 211 9.20 17.80 -3.91
CA MET A 211 9.01 17.64 -2.47
C MET A 211 8.62 18.99 -1.83
N SER A 212 8.18 19.97 -2.65
CA SER A 212 7.77 21.28 -2.16
C SER A 212 6.66 21.14 -1.13
N PHE A 213 6.72 21.94 -0.07
CA PHE A 213 5.76 21.98 1.03
C PHE A 213 5.56 20.64 1.76
N MET A 214 6.42 19.63 1.58
CA MET A 214 6.18 18.27 2.05
C MET A 214 5.79 18.21 3.53
N PHE A 215 6.40 19.00 4.40
CA PHE A 215 6.12 19.08 5.83
C PHE A 215 5.62 20.46 6.28
N CYS A 216 5.25 21.32 5.34
CA CYS A 216 4.80 22.68 5.65
C CYS A 216 3.65 22.65 6.67
N GLY A 217 3.78 23.42 7.75
CA GLY A 217 2.78 23.50 8.82
C GLY A 217 2.68 22.29 9.75
N CYS A 218 3.67 21.37 9.72
CA CYS A 218 3.79 20.29 10.70
C CYS A 218 4.31 20.81 12.05
N SER A 219 3.53 21.66 12.72
CA SER A 219 3.95 22.45 13.89
C SER A 219 4.30 21.63 15.14
N SER A 220 3.87 20.36 15.22
CA SER A 220 4.17 19.45 16.34
C SER A 220 5.32 18.47 16.05
N LEU A 221 5.85 18.45 14.83
CA LEU A 221 6.89 17.52 14.41
C LEU A 221 8.21 17.88 15.08
N LYS A 222 8.78 16.93 15.84
CA LYS A 222 9.99 17.15 16.65
C LYS A 222 11.25 16.60 16.00
N TYR A 223 11.14 15.40 15.41
CA TYR A 223 12.27 14.70 14.84
C TYR A 223 11.86 14.11 13.49
N ILE A 224 12.76 14.24 12.54
CA ILE A 224 12.67 13.56 11.26
C ILE A 224 13.97 12.78 11.10
N ASP A 225 13.87 11.44 11.13
CA ASP A 225 14.97 10.57 10.75
C ASP A 225 14.79 10.20 9.27
N LEU A 226 15.01 11.18 8.41
CA LEU A 226 14.85 11.04 6.98
C LEU A 226 16.20 11.36 6.32
N ASN A 227 16.87 10.32 5.85
CA ASN A 227 17.99 10.49 4.95
C ASN A 227 17.45 10.74 3.54
N PHE A 228 17.32 12.00 3.15
CA PHE A 228 17.02 12.37 1.79
C PHE A 228 18.31 12.60 1.01
N ASP A 229 18.47 11.91 -0.09
CA ASP A 229 19.44 12.30 -1.10
C ASP A 229 18.82 13.44 -1.94
N ILE A 230 18.91 14.66 -1.42
CA ILE A 230 18.44 15.86 -2.12
C ILE A 230 19.54 16.29 -3.09
N ASN A 231 19.26 16.22 -4.37
CA ASN A 231 20.09 16.79 -5.43
C ASN A 231 19.48 18.11 -5.93
N ASP A 232 20.24 18.89 -6.68
CA ASP A 232 19.85 20.23 -7.16
C ASP A 232 18.62 20.24 -8.09
N ASN A 233 18.19 19.07 -8.57
CA ASN A 233 17.05 18.95 -9.48
C ASN A 233 15.71 18.72 -8.77
N ILE A 234 15.72 18.57 -7.44
CA ILE A 234 14.51 18.34 -6.64
C ILE A 234 13.95 19.67 -6.16
N ASN A 235 12.68 19.97 -6.46
CA ASN A 235 11.99 21.11 -5.89
C ASN A 235 11.71 20.87 -4.40
N VAL A 236 12.29 21.68 -3.51
CA VAL A 236 12.14 21.60 -2.05
C VAL A 236 11.61 22.92 -1.45
N VAL A 237 10.94 23.75 -2.26
CA VAL A 237 10.42 25.05 -1.81
C VAL A 237 9.52 24.85 -0.59
N ASP A 238 9.78 25.65 0.45
CA ASP A 238 9.00 25.70 1.70
C ASP A 238 8.76 24.33 2.39
N MET A 239 9.64 23.35 2.13
CA MET A 239 9.48 21.97 2.60
C MET A 239 9.23 21.87 4.12
N PHE A 240 9.84 22.72 4.93
CA PHE A 240 9.72 22.73 6.39
C PHE A 240 9.13 24.02 6.95
N GLN A 241 8.50 24.85 6.12
CA GLN A 241 7.88 26.08 6.57
C GLN A 241 6.86 25.79 7.68
N GLY A 242 6.92 26.49 8.80
CA GLY A 242 6.00 26.31 9.93
C GLY A 242 6.22 25.06 10.80
N CYS A 243 7.34 24.36 10.63
CA CYS A 243 7.76 23.25 11.51
C CYS A 243 8.45 23.79 12.78
N TYR A 244 7.72 24.49 13.63
CA TYR A 244 8.31 25.26 14.75
C TYR A 244 8.98 24.41 15.84
N LYS A 245 8.66 23.12 15.95
CA LYS A 245 9.22 22.19 16.96
C LYS A 245 10.31 21.28 16.42
N LEU A 246 10.61 21.37 15.12
CA LEU A 246 11.62 20.54 14.50
C LEU A 246 13.01 20.89 15.06
N GLN A 247 13.64 19.90 15.67
CA GLN A 247 15.02 20.03 16.15
C GLN A 247 15.98 19.72 14.99
N LYS A 248 17.01 20.57 14.87
CA LYS A 248 18.08 20.41 13.87
C LYS A 248 19.02 19.28 14.26
#